data_4cab79f2a2ec47ec8ce1c425142eb94c
#
_entry.id   4cab79f2a2ec47ec8ce1c425142eb94c
#
_cell.length_a   1.000
_cell.length_b   1.000
_cell.length_c   1.000
_cell.angle_alpha   90.00
_cell.angle_beta   90.00
_cell.angle_gamma   90.00
#
_symmetry.space_group_name_H-M   'P 1'
#
loop_
_entity.id
_entity.type
_entity.pdbx_description
1 polymer ?
#
loop_
_entity_poly.entity_id
_entity_poly.type
_entity_poly.pdbx_seq_one_letter_code
_entity_poly.pdbx_strand_id
1 'polypeptide(L)'
;ELRKQGGYLCSSEEKKKLENWMWVASAKTGHVALNSKIIAISACRIAKDAGIAVPDETRMLMVIGEKPGEERFSGEKLSPVMALWRYGTIDEAIGLIDKLHNYAGLGHSCGIYSFNTEYIRKVAMAAKVSRILVRQAHAPSAGGHFHNAMPSTVTLGCGTWGGNITTENIHWKHFINVTWVSEPLPVVKPTEEEIWGPLWAKYGR
;
A
#
# COMPACT_ATOMS: atom_id res chain seq x y z
N GLU A 1 13.33 -16.17 -8.59
CA GLU A 1 13.85 -15.86 -7.27
C GLU A 1 12.82 -16.16 -6.15
N LEU A 2 11.55 -15.73 -6.22
CA LEU A 2 10.56 -15.97 -5.16
C LEU A 2 10.40 -17.46 -4.82
N ARG A 3 10.43 -18.36 -5.82
CA ARG A 3 10.39 -19.81 -5.58
C ARG A 3 11.58 -20.30 -4.76
N LYS A 4 12.78 -19.77 -5.00
CA LYS A 4 14.00 -20.13 -4.23
C LYS A 4 13.91 -19.68 -2.76
N GLN A 5 13.03 -18.72 -2.47
CA GLN A 5 12.79 -18.20 -1.11
C GLN A 5 11.57 -18.83 -0.44
N GLY A 6 11.08 -19.96 -0.94
CA GLY A 6 9.93 -20.69 -0.40
C GLY A 6 8.57 -20.20 -0.94
N GLY A 7 8.56 -19.49 -2.07
CA GLY A 7 7.32 -19.11 -2.74
C GLY A 7 6.76 -20.27 -3.57
N TYR A 8 5.53 -20.68 -3.30
CA TYR A 8 4.79 -21.70 -4.07
C TYR A 8 3.80 -21.02 -5.02
N LEU A 9 3.94 -21.25 -6.31
CA LEU A 9 3.03 -20.72 -7.33
C LEU A 9 1.89 -21.69 -7.57
N CYS A 10 0.70 -21.31 -7.12
CA CYS A 10 -0.52 -22.08 -7.30
C CYS A 10 -0.92 -22.21 -8.78
N SER A 11 -1.40 -23.37 -9.17
CA SER A 11 -2.09 -23.60 -10.43
C SER A 11 -3.46 -22.87 -10.45
N SER A 12 -4.11 -22.84 -11.60
CA SER A 12 -5.45 -22.24 -11.70
C SER A 12 -6.51 -22.97 -10.86
N GLU A 13 -6.38 -24.28 -10.70
CA GLU A 13 -7.27 -25.08 -9.84
C GLU A 13 -6.99 -24.78 -8.36
N GLU A 14 -5.73 -24.72 -7.97
CA GLU A 14 -5.32 -24.39 -6.60
C GLU A 14 -5.68 -22.94 -6.23
N LYS A 15 -5.59 -21.99 -7.19
CA LYS A 15 -6.09 -20.62 -7.01
C LYS A 15 -7.59 -20.63 -6.65
N LYS A 16 -8.41 -21.42 -7.33
CA LYS A 16 -9.85 -21.55 -7.03
C LYS A 16 -10.10 -22.16 -5.65
N LYS A 17 -9.38 -23.22 -5.28
CA LYS A 17 -9.46 -23.82 -3.94
C LYS A 17 -9.09 -22.79 -2.86
N LEU A 18 -8.01 -22.07 -3.08
CA LEU A 18 -7.54 -21.02 -2.18
C LEU A 18 -8.57 -19.89 -2.05
N GLU A 19 -9.14 -19.42 -3.15
CA GLU A 19 -10.17 -18.39 -3.16
C GLU A 19 -11.40 -18.82 -2.36
N ASN A 20 -11.89 -20.03 -2.58
CA ASN A 20 -13.06 -20.57 -1.89
C ASN A 20 -12.85 -20.71 -0.37
N TRP A 21 -11.64 -21.01 0.06
CA TRP A 21 -11.30 -21.10 1.48
C TRP A 21 -11.04 -19.73 2.11
N MET A 22 -10.40 -18.83 1.37
CA MET A 22 -10.03 -17.51 1.86
C MET A 22 -11.21 -16.57 2.05
N TRP A 23 -12.24 -16.67 1.20
CA TRP A 23 -13.40 -15.79 1.28
C TRP A 23 -14.67 -16.59 1.52
N VAL A 24 -15.31 -16.31 2.63
CA VAL A 24 -16.49 -17.04 3.09
C VAL A 24 -17.68 -16.08 3.26
N ALA A 25 -18.86 -16.58 2.97
CA ALA A 25 -20.09 -15.84 3.25
C ALA A 25 -20.36 -15.81 4.75
N SER A 26 -20.63 -14.62 5.28
CA SER A 26 -21.06 -14.46 6.67
C SER A 26 -22.43 -15.13 6.86
N ALA A 27 -22.55 -16.01 7.83
CA ALA A 27 -23.82 -16.66 8.16
C ALA A 27 -24.92 -15.67 8.58
N LYS A 28 -24.54 -14.46 9.07
CA LYS A 28 -25.50 -13.44 9.54
C LYS A 28 -25.95 -12.49 8.45
N THR A 29 -25.07 -12.12 7.53
CA THR A 29 -25.31 -11.03 6.56
C THR A 29 -25.27 -11.46 5.10
N GLY A 30 -24.80 -12.67 4.82
CA GLY A 30 -24.53 -13.14 3.45
C GLY A 30 -23.35 -12.45 2.76
N HIS A 31 -22.77 -11.41 3.37
CA HIS A 31 -21.60 -10.73 2.84
C HIS A 31 -20.40 -11.66 2.82
N VAL A 32 -19.71 -11.68 1.67
CA VAL A 32 -18.47 -12.43 1.51
C VAL A 32 -17.33 -11.59 2.09
N ALA A 33 -16.64 -12.14 3.07
CA ALA A 33 -15.51 -11.52 3.75
C ALA A 33 -14.32 -12.47 3.82
N LEU A 34 -13.15 -11.93 4.09
CA LEU A 34 -11.94 -12.73 4.33
C LEU A 34 -12.18 -13.65 5.54
N ASN A 35 -11.86 -14.93 5.39
CA ASN A 35 -11.96 -15.93 6.45
C ASN A 35 -11.04 -15.55 7.62
N SER A 36 -11.60 -15.28 8.79
CA SER A 36 -10.81 -14.86 9.97
C SER A 36 -9.75 -15.89 10.42
N LYS A 37 -9.90 -17.15 10.03
CA LYS A 37 -8.92 -18.21 10.32
C LYS A 37 -7.59 -18.04 9.57
N ILE A 38 -7.52 -17.13 8.57
CA ILE A 38 -6.30 -16.89 7.80
C ILE A 38 -5.26 -16.04 8.57
N ILE A 39 -5.70 -15.31 9.59
CA ILE A 39 -4.85 -14.35 10.29
C ILE A 39 -3.77 -15.06 11.10
N ALA A 40 -2.52 -14.62 10.91
CA ALA A 40 -1.35 -15.09 11.65
C ALA A 40 -1.03 -16.60 11.55
N ILE A 41 -1.47 -17.26 10.47
CA ILE A 41 -1.10 -18.67 10.22
C ILE A 41 -0.13 -18.77 9.04
N SER A 42 0.64 -19.87 8.99
CA SER A 42 1.64 -20.12 7.96
C SER A 42 1.03 -20.44 6.59
N ALA A 43 1.82 -20.23 5.52
CA ALA A 43 1.43 -20.59 4.15
C ALA A 43 1.08 -22.09 4.02
N CYS A 44 1.85 -22.99 4.66
CA CYS A 44 1.57 -24.42 4.67
C CYS A 44 0.24 -24.75 5.32
N ARG A 45 -0.11 -24.03 6.41
CA ARG A 45 -1.42 -24.24 7.07
C ARG A 45 -2.56 -23.76 6.21
N ILE A 46 -2.42 -22.59 5.56
CA ILE A 46 -3.42 -22.08 4.60
C ILE A 46 -3.62 -23.06 3.46
N ALA A 47 -2.52 -23.55 2.86
CA ALA A 47 -2.56 -24.53 1.78
C ALA A 47 -3.30 -25.80 2.21
N LYS A 48 -2.93 -26.37 3.34
CA LYS A 48 -3.55 -27.58 3.91
C LYS A 48 -5.06 -27.39 4.11
N ASP A 49 -5.45 -26.29 4.74
CA ASP A 49 -6.85 -26.00 5.03
C ASP A 49 -7.67 -25.70 3.75
N ALA A 50 -7.01 -25.20 2.70
CA ALA A 50 -7.59 -25.03 1.36
C ALA A 50 -7.56 -26.30 0.48
N GLY A 51 -6.99 -27.42 0.98
CA GLY A 51 -6.87 -28.66 0.21
C GLY A 51 -5.83 -28.60 -0.90
N ILE A 52 -4.71 -27.91 -0.65
CA ILE A 52 -3.57 -27.77 -1.57
C ILE A 52 -2.35 -28.43 -0.93
N ALA A 53 -1.72 -29.32 -1.67
CA ALA A 53 -0.45 -29.95 -1.25
C ALA A 53 0.73 -29.06 -1.64
N VAL A 54 1.53 -28.67 -0.67
CA VAL A 54 2.74 -27.85 -0.88
C VAL A 54 3.91 -28.42 -0.11
N PRO A 55 5.17 -28.14 -0.52
CA PRO A 55 6.35 -28.50 0.25
C PRO A 55 6.34 -27.87 1.65
N ASP A 56 6.91 -28.56 2.63
CA ASP A 56 6.93 -28.11 4.03
C ASP A 56 7.69 -26.80 4.26
N GLU A 57 8.66 -26.48 3.40
CA GLU A 57 9.42 -25.24 3.40
C GLU A 57 8.66 -24.05 2.78
N THR A 58 7.40 -24.22 2.35
CA THR A 58 6.61 -23.15 1.74
C THR A 58 6.35 -22.03 2.71
N ARG A 59 6.82 -20.83 2.35
CA ARG A 59 6.68 -19.59 3.14
C ARG A 59 5.61 -18.65 2.63
N MET A 60 5.26 -18.76 1.36
CA MET A 60 4.30 -17.88 0.70
C MET A 60 3.58 -18.61 -0.43
N LEU A 61 2.27 -18.44 -0.50
CA LEU A 61 1.47 -18.87 -1.65
C LEU A 61 1.36 -17.73 -2.65
N MET A 62 1.57 -18.02 -3.92
CA MET A 62 1.50 -17.03 -5.00
C MET A 62 0.41 -17.42 -5.99
N VAL A 63 -0.38 -16.46 -6.43
CA VAL A 63 -1.39 -16.65 -7.48
C VAL A 63 -1.17 -15.65 -8.61
N ILE A 64 -1.46 -16.07 -9.84
CA ILE A 64 -1.50 -15.14 -10.98
C ILE A 64 -2.85 -14.44 -10.96
N GLY A 65 -2.82 -13.11 -10.87
CA GLY A 65 -4.00 -12.27 -11.02
C GLY A 65 -4.36 -12.11 -12.48
N GLU A 66 -5.65 -12.07 -12.77
CA GLU A 66 -6.20 -11.98 -14.13
C GLU A 66 -7.01 -10.70 -14.32
N LYS A 67 -7.73 -10.27 -13.29
CA LYS A 67 -8.63 -9.11 -13.32
C LYS A 67 -8.27 -8.10 -12.21
N PRO A 68 -7.24 -7.29 -12.40
CA PRO A 68 -6.80 -6.34 -11.39
C PRO A 68 -7.91 -5.33 -11.07
N GLY A 69 -8.23 -5.19 -9.77
CA GLY A 69 -9.31 -4.33 -9.30
C GLY A 69 -10.72 -4.93 -9.36
N GLU A 70 -10.88 -6.17 -9.85
CA GLU A 70 -12.17 -6.85 -9.93
C GLU A 70 -12.19 -8.16 -9.13
N GLU A 71 -11.09 -8.91 -9.17
CA GLU A 71 -10.96 -10.17 -8.41
C GLU A 71 -10.55 -9.92 -6.95
N ARG A 72 -10.98 -10.80 -6.04
CA ARG A 72 -10.74 -10.67 -4.59
C ARG A 72 -9.26 -10.66 -4.22
N PHE A 73 -8.41 -11.31 -5.00
CA PHE A 73 -6.96 -11.27 -4.82
C PHE A 73 -6.34 -9.88 -5.03
N SER A 74 -7.10 -8.90 -5.54
CA SER A 74 -6.69 -7.50 -5.65
C SER A 74 -6.59 -6.80 -4.29
N GLY A 75 -7.33 -7.26 -3.28
CA GLY A 75 -7.34 -6.69 -1.95
C GLY A 75 -6.29 -7.25 -1.00
N GLU A 76 -6.22 -6.68 0.20
CA GLU A 76 -5.41 -7.17 1.29
C GLU A 76 -5.87 -8.56 1.75
N LYS A 77 -4.92 -9.43 2.07
CA LYS A 77 -5.19 -10.83 2.41
C LYS A 77 -4.78 -11.22 3.83
N LEU A 78 -4.21 -10.31 4.62
CA LEU A 78 -3.76 -10.48 6.01
C LEU A 78 -2.97 -11.78 6.26
N SER A 79 -2.19 -12.23 5.27
CA SER A 79 -1.63 -13.58 5.24
C SER A 79 -0.45 -13.67 4.28
N PRO A 80 0.36 -14.75 4.32
CA PRO A 80 1.43 -14.99 3.36
C PRO A 80 0.88 -15.50 2.01
N VAL A 81 -0.09 -14.78 1.45
CA VAL A 81 -0.65 -15.02 0.11
C VAL A 81 -0.42 -13.78 -0.74
N MET A 82 0.25 -13.93 -1.88
CA MET A 82 0.59 -12.85 -2.79
C MET A 82 -0.04 -13.05 -4.16
N ALA A 83 -0.66 -12.01 -4.70
CA ALA A 83 -1.11 -11.97 -6.09
C ALA A 83 -0.07 -11.27 -6.97
N LEU A 84 0.11 -11.77 -8.17
CA LEU A 84 1.09 -11.32 -9.14
C LEU A 84 0.39 -10.91 -10.43
N TRP A 85 0.67 -9.72 -10.92
CA TRP A 85 0.23 -9.27 -12.25
C TRP A 85 1.45 -8.92 -13.10
N ARG A 86 1.35 -9.21 -14.40
CA ARG A 86 2.39 -8.87 -15.36
C ARG A 86 2.08 -7.53 -16.01
N TYR A 87 3.13 -6.81 -16.34
CA TYR A 87 3.06 -5.58 -17.12
C TYR A 87 4.24 -5.51 -18.10
N GLY A 88 4.09 -4.79 -19.19
CA GLY A 88 5.14 -4.57 -20.20
C GLY A 88 5.87 -3.24 -20.00
N THR A 89 5.17 -2.21 -19.53
CA THR A 89 5.70 -0.85 -19.39
C THR A 89 5.44 -0.28 -18.00
N ILE A 90 6.21 0.75 -17.61
CA ILE A 90 5.99 1.44 -16.34
C ILE A 90 4.61 2.10 -16.25
N ASP A 91 4.09 2.58 -17.37
CA ASP A 91 2.78 3.23 -17.41
C ASP A 91 1.64 2.21 -17.24
N GLU A 92 1.80 0.99 -17.77
CA GLU A 92 0.91 -0.14 -17.47
C GLU A 92 0.97 -0.53 -15.98
N ALA A 93 2.19 -0.57 -15.39
CA ALA A 93 2.34 -0.85 -13.96
C ALA A 93 1.62 0.20 -13.11
N ILE A 94 1.71 1.48 -13.47
CA ILE A 94 1.00 2.57 -12.79
C ILE A 94 -0.52 2.38 -12.91
N GLY A 95 -1.02 2.00 -14.09
CA GLY A 95 -2.43 1.68 -14.29
C GLY A 95 -2.91 0.50 -13.44
N LEU A 96 -2.07 -0.53 -13.26
CA LEU A 96 -2.34 -1.64 -12.34
C LEU A 96 -2.38 -1.17 -10.89
N ILE A 97 -1.42 -0.35 -10.46
CA ILE A 97 -1.37 0.22 -9.11
C ILE A 97 -2.65 0.99 -8.81
N ASP A 98 -3.10 1.84 -9.73
CA ASP A 98 -4.34 2.61 -9.54
C ASP A 98 -5.56 1.71 -9.39
N LYS A 99 -5.72 0.68 -10.24
CA LYS A 99 -6.82 -0.29 -10.13
C LYS A 99 -6.80 -1.04 -8.80
N LEU A 100 -5.63 -1.50 -8.36
CA LEU A 100 -5.48 -2.24 -7.10
C LEU A 100 -5.75 -1.34 -5.89
N HIS A 101 -5.23 -0.10 -5.88
CA HIS A 101 -5.48 0.85 -4.79
C HIS A 101 -6.95 1.28 -4.72
N ASN A 102 -7.63 1.46 -5.86
CA ASN A 102 -9.06 1.77 -5.88
C ASN A 102 -9.91 0.58 -5.38
N TYR A 103 -9.44 -0.65 -5.55
CA TYR A 103 -10.11 -1.82 -4.96
C TYR A 103 -9.94 -1.88 -3.44
N ALA A 104 -8.71 -1.70 -2.95
CA ALA A 104 -8.38 -1.65 -1.52
C ALA A 104 -6.97 -1.06 -1.30
N GLY A 105 -6.80 -0.26 -0.26
CA GLY A 105 -5.49 0.22 0.17
C GLY A 105 -5.13 1.65 -0.22
N LEU A 106 -6.10 2.45 -0.67
CA LEU A 106 -5.89 3.89 -0.87
C LEU A 106 -5.28 4.53 0.38
N GLY A 107 -4.26 5.35 0.15
CA GLY A 107 -3.56 6.09 1.20
C GLY A 107 -2.49 5.29 1.95
N HIS A 108 -2.44 3.96 1.86
CA HIS A 108 -1.52 3.17 2.68
C HIS A 108 -0.06 3.30 2.21
N SER A 109 0.40 2.50 1.30
CA SER A 109 1.79 2.47 0.84
C SER A 109 1.96 1.74 -0.49
N CYS A 110 3.02 2.08 -1.21
CA CYS A 110 3.44 1.40 -2.42
C CYS A 110 4.96 1.19 -2.40
N GLY A 111 5.46 0.14 -3.03
CA GLY A 111 6.88 -0.14 -3.15
C GLY A 111 7.35 -0.18 -4.59
N ILE A 112 8.58 0.27 -4.83
CA ILE A 112 9.23 0.15 -6.14
C ILE A 112 10.67 -0.37 -5.99
N TYR A 113 11.00 -1.40 -6.74
CA TYR A 113 12.33 -1.97 -6.84
C TYR A 113 12.93 -1.60 -8.20
N SER A 114 13.46 -0.40 -8.29
CA SER A 114 14.10 0.13 -9.50
C SER A 114 15.27 1.03 -9.15
N PHE A 115 16.27 1.11 -10.03
CA PHE A 115 17.35 2.11 -10.01
C PHE A 115 17.09 3.25 -11.00
N ASN A 116 16.04 3.15 -11.82
CA ASN A 116 15.64 4.21 -12.74
C ASN A 116 14.89 5.31 -11.97
N THR A 117 15.52 6.46 -11.79
CA THR A 117 14.98 7.61 -11.04
C THR A 117 13.68 8.14 -11.65
N GLU A 118 13.57 8.12 -12.99
CA GLU A 118 12.34 8.56 -13.66
C GLU A 118 11.16 7.63 -13.37
N TYR A 119 11.38 6.32 -13.32
CA TYR A 119 10.35 5.36 -12.94
C TYR A 119 9.92 5.55 -11.48
N ILE A 120 10.89 5.80 -10.57
CA ILE A 120 10.59 6.07 -9.16
C ILE A 120 9.72 7.34 -9.07
N ARG A 121 10.09 8.41 -9.80
CA ARG A 121 9.34 9.67 -9.82
C ARG A 121 7.94 9.47 -10.38
N LYS A 122 7.78 8.78 -11.51
CA LYS A 122 6.47 8.49 -12.11
C LYS A 122 5.54 7.75 -11.12
N VAL A 123 6.02 6.70 -10.46
CA VAL A 123 5.23 5.96 -9.46
C VAL A 123 4.89 6.84 -8.27
N ALA A 124 5.84 7.62 -7.75
CA ALA A 124 5.63 8.50 -6.61
C ALA A 124 4.58 9.58 -6.88
N MET A 125 4.51 10.09 -8.11
CA MET A 125 3.53 11.11 -8.50
C MET A 125 2.14 10.53 -8.79
N ALA A 126 2.06 9.27 -9.18
CA ALA A 126 0.80 8.64 -9.60
C ALA A 126 0.11 7.86 -8.47
N ALA A 127 0.86 7.19 -7.60
CA ALA A 127 0.29 6.34 -6.56
C ALA A 127 -0.37 7.17 -5.45
N LYS A 128 -1.65 6.92 -5.21
CA LYS A 128 -2.46 7.60 -4.19
C LYS A 128 -2.22 6.99 -2.80
N VAL A 129 -1.00 7.15 -2.31
CA VAL A 129 -0.56 6.60 -1.02
C VAL A 129 0.28 7.60 -0.24
N SER A 130 0.38 7.39 1.07
CA SER A 130 1.15 8.27 1.97
C SER A 130 2.64 7.90 2.04
N ARG A 131 3.05 6.75 1.48
CA ARG A 131 4.44 6.25 1.52
C ARG A 131 4.81 5.55 0.24
N ILE A 132 5.95 5.92 -0.33
CA ILE A 132 6.61 5.17 -1.42
C ILE A 132 7.92 4.61 -0.89
N LEU A 133 8.06 3.29 -0.91
CA LEU A 133 9.24 2.58 -0.42
C LEU A 133 10.11 2.16 -1.60
N VAL A 134 11.31 2.69 -1.68
CA VAL A 134 12.23 2.45 -2.79
C VAL A 134 13.27 1.43 -2.38
N ARG A 135 13.30 0.26 -3.02
CA ARG A 135 14.26 -0.85 -2.79
C ARG A 135 14.38 -1.26 -1.31
N GLN A 136 13.25 -1.34 -0.62
CA GLN A 136 13.19 -1.74 0.78
C GLN A 136 12.18 -2.88 0.97
N ALA A 137 12.37 -3.71 1.98
CA ALA A 137 11.36 -4.67 2.40
C ALA A 137 10.11 -3.92 2.86
N HIS A 138 8.95 -4.18 2.23
CA HIS A 138 7.78 -3.31 2.33
C HIS A 138 7.23 -3.18 3.75
N ALA A 139 6.84 -4.30 4.35
CA ALA A 139 6.15 -4.29 5.64
C ALA A 139 6.98 -3.65 6.78
N PRO A 140 8.24 -4.04 7.03
CA PRO A 140 9.02 -3.42 8.11
C PRO A 140 9.36 -1.96 7.82
N SER A 141 9.60 -1.60 6.55
CA SER A 141 10.01 -0.23 6.20
C SER A 141 8.87 0.76 6.24
N ALA A 142 7.63 0.36 5.97
CA ALA A 142 6.46 1.23 6.06
C ALA A 142 6.22 1.71 7.50
N GLY A 143 6.48 0.87 8.49
CA GLY A 143 6.40 1.21 9.91
C GLY A 143 7.60 1.98 10.47
N GLY A 144 8.53 2.41 9.64
CA GLY A 144 9.79 3.04 10.07
C GLY A 144 10.86 2.01 10.46
N HIS A 145 12.08 2.23 9.98
CA HIS A 145 13.19 1.32 10.22
C HIS A 145 14.51 2.10 10.35
N PHE A 146 15.54 1.48 10.94
CA PHE A 146 16.86 2.11 11.15
C PHE A 146 17.55 2.60 9.88
N HIS A 147 17.20 2.07 8.70
CA HIS A 147 17.76 2.49 7.41
C HIS A 147 16.85 3.43 6.61
N ASN A 148 15.73 3.88 7.17
CA ASN A 148 14.94 4.96 6.62
C ASN A 148 14.56 5.95 7.73
N ALA A 149 14.35 7.21 7.38
CA ALA A 149 14.13 8.28 8.34
C ALA A 149 12.67 8.41 8.82
N MET A 150 11.84 7.41 8.57
CA MET A 150 10.44 7.45 9.02
C MET A 150 10.32 7.08 10.50
N PRO A 151 9.47 7.76 11.27
CA PRO A 151 9.22 7.40 12.67
C PRO A 151 8.73 5.97 12.79
N SER A 152 9.28 5.24 13.78
CA SER A 152 8.88 3.85 14.05
C SER A 152 7.47 3.80 14.66
N THR A 153 6.61 2.96 14.12
CA THR A 153 5.22 2.81 14.54
C THR A 153 4.60 1.50 14.07
N VAL A 154 3.50 1.11 14.70
CA VAL A 154 2.58 0.06 14.23
C VAL A 154 1.27 0.63 13.67
N THR A 155 1.10 1.96 13.71
CA THR A 155 -0.10 2.67 13.24
C THR A 155 0.26 3.68 12.15
N LEU A 156 -0.27 3.48 10.96
CA LEU A 156 0.03 4.28 9.78
C LEU A 156 -1.16 5.17 9.41
N GLY A 157 -0.92 6.49 9.34
CA GLY A 157 -1.90 7.43 8.75
C GLY A 157 -1.94 7.26 7.23
N CYS A 158 -3.13 7.22 6.67
CA CYS A 158 -3.36 7.05 5.22
C CYS A 158 -3.80 8.34 4.52
N GLY A 159 -3.84 9.45 5.23
CA GLY A 159 -4.21 10.77 4.71
C GLY A 159 -5.59 10.82 4.09
N THR A 160 -5.84 11.85 3.29
CA THR A 160 -7.12 12.06 2.60
C THR A 160 -7.50 10.92 1.66
N TRP A 161 -6.52 10.28 1.02
CA TRP A 161 -6.75 9.10 0.17
C TRP A 161 -7.39 7.93 0.92
N GLY A 162 -7.02 7.73 2.19
CA GLY A 162 -7.55 6.68 3.05
C GLY A 162 -8.61 7.16 4.05
N GLY A 163 -9.09 8.39 3.93
CA GLY A 163 -10.07 8.96 4.85
C GLY A 163 -9.53 9.26 6.25
N ASN A 164 -8.22 9.48 6.38
CA ASN A 164 -7.56 9.79 7.65
C ASN A 164 -7.16 11.26 7.73
N ILE A 165 -7.04 11.79 8.95
CA ILE A 165 -6.62 13.17 9.21
C ILE A 165 -5.12 13.40 9.10
N THR A 166 -4.31 12.35 9.05
CA THR A 166 -2.85 12.43 8.92
C THR A 166 -2.30 11.45 7.91
N THR A 167 -1.21 11.83 7.24
CA THR A 167 -0.41 10.98 6.35
C THR A 167 0.79 10.37 7.04
N GLU A 168 1.02 10.73 8.30
CA GLU A 168 2.25 10.39 9.01
C GLU A 168 2.21 9.00 9.66
N ASN A 169 3.38 8.49 9.98
CA ASN A 169 3.54 7.41 10.93
C ASN A 169 3.19 7.93 12.32
N ILE A 170 2.21 7.32 12.98
CA ILE A 170 1.71 7.79 14.28
C ILE A 170 2.76 7.51 15.36
N HIS A 171 3.20 8.55 16.05
CA HIS A 171 4.18 8.46 17.11
C HIS A 171 3.88 9.48 18.24
N TRP A 172 4.75 9.63 19.21
CA TRP A 172 4.51 10.39 20.45
C TRP A 172 3.91 11.79 20.24
N LYS A 173 4.30 12.52 19.20
CA LYS A 173 3.79 13.89 18.94
C LYS A 173 2.28 13.94 18.69
N HIS A 174 1.67 12.82 18.28
CA HIS A 174 0.23 12.75 18.01
C HIS A 174 -0.60 12.51 19.29
N PHE A 175 0.07 12.26 20.42
CA PHE A 175 -0.55 11.99 21.70
C PHE A 175 -0.38 13.13 22.72
N ILE A 176 0.32 14.20 22.33
CA ILE A 176 0.50 15.39 23.17
C ILE A 176 -0.36 16.53 22.65
N ASN A 177 -0.76 17.42 23.57
CA ASN A 177 -1.36 18.69 23.22
C ASN A 177 -0.26 19.76 23.11
N VAL A 178 -0.25 20.50 22.00
CA VAL A 178 0.72 21.58 21.75
C VAL A 178 -0.01 22.92 21.90
N THR A 179 0.54 23.80 22.74
CA THR A 179 0.08 25.17 22.88
C THR A 179 1.05 26.10 22.18
N TRP A 180 0.54 26.90 21.25
CA TRP A 180 1.31 27.92 20.57
C TRP A 180 1.30 29.19 21.40
N VAL A 181 2.50 29.78 21.64
CA VAL A 181 2.65 31.13 22.17
C VAL A 181 3.11 32.02 21.02
N SER A 182 2.31 33.00 20.66
CA SER A 182 2.61 33.94 19.58
C SER A 182 2.85 35.31 20.13
N GLU A 183 4.05 35.83 19.93
CA GLU A 183 4.42 37.20 20.27
C GLU A 183 4.42 38.08 19.00
N PRO A 184 4.08 39.36 19.09
CA PRO A 184 4.09 40.23 17.94
C PRO A 184 5.49 40.50 17.43
N LEU A 185 5.66 40.40 16.12
CA LEU A 185 6.88 40.78 15.42
C LEU A 185 6.68 42.12 14.70
N PRO A 186 7.79 42.84 14.38
CA PRO A 186 7.69 43.98 13.48
C PRO A 186 6.99 43.60 12.18
N VAL A 187 6.06 44.42 11.75
CA VAL A 187 5.26 44.14 10.55
C VAL A 187 6.15 44.25 9.31
N VAL A 188 6.37 43.13 8.64
CA VAL A 188 6.98 43.05 7.30
C VAL A 188 5.85 42.65 6.34
N LYS A 189 5.20 43.62 5.74
CA LYS A 189 4.12 43.41 4.79
C LYS A 189 4.66 43.56 3.38
N PRO A 190 4.66 42.51 2.53
CA PRO A 190 5.03 42.65 1.13
C PRO A 190 4.06 43.61 0.41
N THR A 191 4.56 44.34 -0.56
CA THR A 191 3.73 45.21 -1.43
C THR A 191 2.86 44.38 -2.36
N GLU A 192 1.78 44.98 -2.86
CA GLU A 192 0.93 44.31 -3.86
C GLU A 192 1.72 43.92 -5.12
N GLU A 193 2.70 44.74 -5.52
CA GLU A 193 3.56 44.47 -6.66
C GLU A 193 4.46 43.23 -6.44
N GLU A 194 5.00 43.07 -5.21
CA GLU A 194 5.77 41.87 -4.87
C GLU A 194 4.92 40.60 -4.88
N ILE A 195 3.66 40.69 -4.48
CA ILE A 195 2.72 39.55 -4.43
C ILE A 195 2.15 39.25 -5.81
N TRP A 196 1.64 40.26 -6.51
CA TRP A 196 0.81 40.09 -7.69
C TRP A 196 1.50 40.47 -9.00
N GLY A 197 2.65 41.18 -8.96
CA GLY A 197 3.35 41.67 -10.14
C GLY A 197 3.58 40.61 -11.21
N PRO A 198 4.06 39.39 -10.88
CA PRO A 198 4.21 38.34 -11.89
C PRO A 198 2.90 37.89 -12.57
N LEU A 199 1.78 37.95 -11.85
CA LEU A 199 0.47 37.65 -12.41
C LEU A 199 -0.06 38.80 -13.27
N TRP A 200 0.10 40.04 -12.79
CA TRP A 200 -0.27 41.23 -13.57
C TRP A 200 0.54 41.37 -14.84
N ALA A 201 1.82 41.05 -14.82
CA ALA A 201 2.66 41.04 -16.03
C ALA A 201 2.18 40.02 -17.07
N LYS A 202 1.57 38.92 -16.63
CA LYS A 202 1.09 37.86 -17.51
C LYS A 202 -0.35 38.04 -17.97
N TYR A 203 -1.22 38.56 -17.11
CA TYR A 203 -2.67 38.54 -17.32
C TYR A 203 -3.29 39.94 -17.31
N GLY A 204 -2.51 40.99 -17.06
CA GLY A 204 -3.00 42.34 -16.81
C GLY A 204 -3.39 42.56 -15.34
N ARG A 205 -3.49 43.83 -14.96
CA ARG A 205 -3.92 44.25 -13.61
C ARG A 205 -5.44 44.30 -13.51
#